data_4391c3e5ba8a4d7c23277955b9fd6520
#
_entry.id   4391c3e5ba8a4d7c23277955b9fd6520
#
_cell.length_a   1.000
_cell.length_b   1.000
_cell.length_c   1.000
_cell.angle_alpha   90.00
_cell.angle_beta   90.00
_cell.angle_gamma   90.00
#
_symmetry.space_group_name_H-M   'P 1'
#
loop_
_entity.id
_entity.type
_entity.pdbx_description
1 polymer ?
#
loop_
_entity_poly.entity_id
_entity_poly.type
_entity_poly.pdbx_seq_one_letter_code
_entity_poly.pdbx_strand_id
1 'polypeptide(L)'
;MKKDGTENVPEAGESYFPTYEELAAELLDGLERASLVVHDVGHEVEPSSGERTFHASVRLPTSDPPHRYAATLHFHWDALLTYIGTYGPGSDCELYHDDEETCTHRRNPPRPFVEVVAEFDLGDAGYQLRELSEIHGWLATVEGLLSRAVPEQEGRTVRVGLAVRDGGIWVERFHAEQTWYLDLSEPPDLSQASQVIASTLRATPALADRLPL
;
A
#
# COMPACT_ATOMS: atom_id res chain seq x y z
N MET A 1 52.05 -24.86 -26.08
CA MET A 1 51.07 -23.76 -25.98
C MET A 1 49.84 -24.32 -25.24
N LYS A 2 49.75 -24.13 -23.94
CA LYS A 2 48.54 -24.44 -23.15
C LYS A 2 47.67 -23.17 -23.16
N LYS A 3 46.46 -23.28 -23.69
CA LYS A 3 45.42 -22.25 -23.50
C LYS A 3 44.85 -22.45 -22.12
N ASP A 4 45.13 -21.53 -21.22
CA ASP A 4 44.41 -21.39 -19.98
C ASP A 4 43.01 -20.82 -20.30
N GLY A 5 42.04 -21.73 -20.24
CA GLY A 5 40.63 -21.38 -20.24
C GLY A 5 40.28 -20.93 -18.83
N THR A 6 40.33 -19.65 -18.58
CA THR A 6 39.62 -19.04 -17.44
C THR A 6 38.13 -19.14 -17.75
N GLU A 7 37.48 -20.19 -17.26
CA GLU A 7 36.03 -20.20 -17.12
C GLU A 7 35.68 -19.01 -16.23
N ASN A 8 35.05 -17.99 -16.82
CA ASN A 8 34.33 -16.98 -16.06
C ASN A 8 33.20 -17.70 -15.31
N VAL A 9 33.47 -18.02 -14.06
CA VAL A 9 32.40 -18.33 -13.10
C VAL A 9 31.61 -17.02 -12.98
N PRO A 10 30.29 -17.00 -13.32
CA PRO A 10 29.49 -15.83 -13.08
C PRO A 10 29.59 -15.50 -11.58
N GLU A 11 29.99 -14.27 -11.26
CA GLU A 11 29.90 -13.74 -9.91
C GLU A 11 28.50 -14.07 -9.37
N ALA A 12 28.46 -14.57 -8.16
CA ALA A 12 27.21 -14.88 -7.46
C ALA A 12 26.29 -13.64 -7.61
N GLY A 13 25.14 -13.87 -8.26
CA GLY A 13 24.27 -12.79 -8.71
C GLY A 13 24.05 -11.76 -7.62
N GLU A 14 24.27 -10.50 -7.94
CA GLU A 14 23.91 -9.39 -7.09
C GLU A 14 22.46 -9.60 -6.67
N SER A 15 22.24 -9.75 -5.38
CA SER A 15 20.90 -9.88 -4.81
C SER A 15 20.15 -8.62 -5.17
N TYR A 16 19.06 -8.76 -5.95
CA TYR A 16 18.21 -7.63 -6.27
C TYR A 16 17.62 -7.05 -4.98
N PHE A 17 17.72 -5.76 -4.83
CA PHE A 17 17.05 -5.00 -3.78
C PHE A 17 16.67 -3.64 -4.36
N PRO A 18 15.38 -3.31 -4.45
CA PRO A 18 14.94 -2.06 -5.05
C PRO A 18 15.36 -0.86 -4.19
N THR A 19 15.50 0.27 -4.83
CA THR A 19 15.59 1.56 -4.14
C THR A 19 14.20 2.10 -3.83
N TYR A 20 14.13 3.07 -2.93
CA TYR A 20 12.90 3.82 -2.66
C TYR A 20 12.35 4.46 -3.95
N GLU A 21 13.22 5.03 -4.76
CA GLU A 21 12.87 5.71 -6.01
C GLU A 21 12.31 4.73 -7.06
N GLU A 22 12.88 3.53 -7.16
CA GLU A 22 12.38 2.48 -8.05
C GLU A 22 10.99 2.00 -7.64
N LEU A 23 10.76 1.81 -6.33
CA LEU A 23 9.45 1.41 -5.83
C LEU A 23 8.40 2.50 -6.08
N ALA A 24 8.72 3.76 -5.80
CA ALA A 24 7.83 4.89 -6.06
C ALA A 24 7.50 5.02 -7.55
N ALA A 25 8.49 4.88 -8.43
CA ALA A 25 8.31 4.94 -9.88
C ALA A 25 7.43 3.79 -10.38
N GLU A 26 7.68 2.55 -9.94
CA GLU A 26 6.87 1.38 -10.35
C GLU A 26 5.41 1.51 -9.88
N LEU A 27 5.19 2.08 -8.68
CA LEU A 27 3.83 2.35 -8.19
C LEU A 27 3.12 3.36 -9.09
N LEU A 28 3.76 4.47 -9.42
CA LEU A 28 3.18 5.48 -10.31
C LEU A 28 2.89 4.93 -11.71
N ASP A 29 3.84 4.22 -12.31
CA ASP A 29 3.68 3.56 -13.60
C ASP A 29 2.52 2.53 -13.58
N GLY A 30 2.38 1.79 -12.49
CA GLY A 30 1.29 0.85 -12.30
C GLY A 30 -0.08 1.54 -12.26
N LEU A 31 -0.19 2.67 -11.58
CA LEU A 31 -1.41 3.48 -11.51
C LEU A 31 -1.79 4.05 -12.88
N GLU A 32 -0.82 4.56 -13.63
CA GLU A 32 -1.05 5.04 -15.00
C GLU A 32 -1.47 3.92 -15.95
N ARG A 33 -0.82 2.74 -15.90
CA ARG A 33 -1.21 1.54 -16.65
C ARG A 33 -2.62 1.08 -16.32
N ALA A 34 -3.06 1.26 -15.08
CA ALA A 34 -4.43 0.98 -14.64
C ALA A 34 -5.45 2.07 -15.06
N SER A 35 -5.00 3.07 -15.83
CA SER A 35 -5.80 4.21 -16.30
C SER A 35 -6.35 5.07 -15.17
N LEU A 36 -5.58 5.23 -14.11
CA LEU A 36 -5.87 6.16 -13.03
C LEU A 36 -5.18 7.50 -13.27
N VAL A 37 -5.79 8.57 -12.78
CA VAL A 37 -5.19 9.91 -12.80
C VAL A 37 -4.55 10.18 -11.46
N VAL A 38 -3.23 10.30 -11.45
CA VAL A 38 -2.48 10.77 -10.29
C VAL A 38 -2.56 12.30 -10.29
N HIS A 39 -3.01 12.91 -9.21
CA HIS A 39 -3.19 14.36 -9.13
C HIS A 39 -2.43 15.02 -7.98
N ASP A 40 -1.83 14.23 -7.11
CA ASP A 40 -0.95 14.69 -6.05
C ASP A 40 0.08 13.60 -5.74
N VAL A 41 1.35 13.98 -5.67
CA VAL A 41 2.45 13.08 -5.30
C VAL A 41 3.35 13.83 -4.33
N GLY A 42 3.63 13.22 -3.20
CA GLY A 42 4.52 13.79 -2.21
C GLY A 42 5.56 12.80 -1.73
N HIS A 43 6.71 13.35 -1.36
CA HIS A 43 7.82 12.64 -0.75
C HIS A 43 8.23 13.38 0.50
N GLU A 44 8.14 12.71 1.64
CA GLU A 44 8.58 13.27 2.91
C GLU A 44 9.85 12.54 3.35
N VAL A 45 10.78 13.28 3.92
CA VAL A 45 12.02 12.74 4.49
C VAL A 45 12.14 13.22 5.92
N GLU A 46 12.28 12.28 6.86
CA GLU A 46 12.61 12.60 8.24
C GLU A 46 14.12 12.82 8.37
N PRO A 47 14.59 14.06 8.60
CA PRO A 47 16.03 14.38 8.53
C PRO A 47 16.85 13.68 9.61
N SER A 48 16.26 13.29 10.73
CA SER A 48 16.96 12.68 11.86
C SER A 48 17.22 11.19 11.68
N SER A 49 16.32 10.46 11.04
CA SER A 49 16.41 9.01 10.82
C SER A 49 16.74 8.63 9.37
N GLY A 50 16.49 9.53 8.41
CA GLY A 50 16.58 9.24 6.99
C GLY A 50 15.41 8.42 6.46
N GLU A 51 14.39 8.22 7.28
CA GLU A 51 13.15 7.58 6.86
C GLU A 51 12.43 8.41 5.80
N ARG A 52 11.76 7.73 4.89
CA ARG A 52 11.04 8.36 3.80
C ARG A 52 9.62 7.86 3.73
N THR A 53 8.69 8.75 3.44
CA THR A 53 7.31 8.41 3.18
C THR A 53 6.93 8.87 1.78
N PHE A 54 6.33 7.97 1.03
CA PHE A 54 5.72 8.27 -0.25
C PHE A 54 4.22 8.36 -0.08
N HIS A 55 3.58 9.32 -0.74
CA HIS A 55 2.13 9.33 -0.89
C HIS A 55 1.74 9.77 -2.30
N ALA A 56 0.62 9.25 -2.79
CA ALA A 56 0.03 9.63 -4.06
C ALA A 56 -1.50 9.62 -3.96
N SER A 57 -2.15 10.68 -4.42
CA SER A 57 -3.61 10.73 -4.53
C SER A 57 -4.04 10.41 -5.95
N VAL A 58 -4.99 9.50 -6.09
CA VAL A 58 -5.45 8.99 -7.38
C VAL A 58 -6.97 9.00 -7.51
N ARG A 59 -7.45 9.09 -8.75
CA ARG A 59 -8.88 9.06 -9.07
C ARG A 59 -9.13 8.44 -10.44
N LEU A 60 -10.38 8.10 -10.72
CA LEU A 60 -10.79 7.75 -12.08
C LEU A 60 -10.82 8.99 -12.99
N PRO A 61 -10.47 8.85 -14.28
CA PRO A 61 -10.51 9.96 -15.24
C PRO A 61 -11.91 10.59 -15.39
N THR A 62 -12.96 9.79 -15.19
CA THR A 62 -14.35 10.15 -15.40
C THR A 62 -15.10 10.51 -14.11
N SER A 63 -14.41 10.64 -12.98
CA SER A 63 -15.08 11.00 -11.73
C SER A 63 -15.56 12.45 -11.76
N ASP A 64 -16.87 12.65 -11.56
CA ASP A 64 -17.52 13.96 -11.44
C ASP A 64 -18.41 13.93 -10.18
N PRO A 65 -18.23 14.80 -9.22
CA PRO A 65 -17.17 15.80 -9.11
C PRO A 65 -15.77 15.17 -8.86
N PRO A 66 -14.69 15.86 -9.26
CA PRO A 66 -13.36 15.28 -9.35
C PRO A 66 -12.74 14.82 -8.02
N HIS A 67 -13.32 15.18 -6.89
CA HIS A 67 -12.82 14.82 -5.55
C HIS A 67 -13.64 13.71 -4.87
N ARG A 68 -14.69 13.23 -5.53
CA ARG A 68 -15.49 12.15 -5.00
C ARG A 68 -14.88 10.81 -5.41
N TYR A 69 -14.72 9.91 -4.44
CA TYR A 69 -14.14 8.59 -4.67
C TYR A 69 -12.67 8.64 -5.12
N ALA A 70 -11.84 9.31 -4.33
CA ALA A 70 -10.41 9.29 -4.45
C ALA A 70 -9.81 8.17 -3.60
N ALA A 71 -8.62 7.72 -3.97
CA ALA A 71 -7.77 6.91 -3.10
C ALA A 71 -6.47 7.64 -2.87
N THR A 72 -5.94 7.50 -1.66
CA THR A 72 -4.58 7.92 -1.31
C THR A 72 -3.75 6.67 -1.05
N LEU A 73 -2.63 6.55 -1.75
CA LEU A 73 -1.67 5.49 -1.52
C LEU A 73 -0.50 6.05 -0.74
N HIS A 74 0.02 5.26 0.16
CA HIS A 74 1.27 5.59 0.83
C HIS A 74 2.07 4.33 1.15
N PHE A 75 3.38 4.48 1.24
CA PHE A 75 4.27 3.51 1.85
C PHE A 75 5.36 4.22 2.65
N HIS A 76 5.83 3.52 3.65
CA HIS A 76 6.90 3.98 4.52
C HIS A 76 8.18 3.18 4.26
N TRP A 77 9.29 3.90 4.05
CA TRP A 77 10.62 3.35 3.83
C TRP A 77 11.49 3.70 5.03
N ASP A 78 11.70 2.77 5.91
CA ASP A 78 12.43 2.98 7.15
C ASP A 78 13.96 3.00 6.97
N ALA A 79 14.67 3.37 8.02
CA ALA A 79 16.12 3.43 8.01
C ALA A 79 16.76 2.05 7.84
N LEU A 80 16.09 0.97 8.29
CA LEU A 80 16.55 -0.39 8.11
C LEU A 80 16.56 -0.82 6.65
N LEU A 81 15.50 -0.49 5.88
CA LEU A 81 15.44 -0.76 4.45
C LEU A 81 16.54 0.00 3.69
N THR A 82 16.82 1.23 4.07
CA THR A 82 17.96 2.00 3.51
C THR A 82 19.29 1.31 3.81
N TYR A 83 19.47 0.81 5.03
CA TYR A 83 20.68 0.10 5.45
C TYR A 83 20.86 -1.20 4.66
N ILE A 84 19.83 -2.04 4.56
CA ILE A 84 19.85 -3.28 3.79
C ILE A 84 20.15 -3.00 2.31
N GLY A 85 19.55 -1.97 1.72
CA GLY A 85 19.80 -1.56 0.33
C GLY A 85 21.25 -1.13 0.09
N THR A 86 21.93 -0.56 1.12
CA THR A 86 23.31 -0.10 1.02
C THR A 86 24.32 -1.24 1.21
N TYR A 87 24.08 -2.13 2.16
CA TYR A 87 25.05 -3.14 2.63
C TYR A 87 24.67 -4.56 2.26
N GLY A 88 23.48 -4.78 1.70
CA GLY A 88 22.96 -6.09 1.29
C GLY A 88 22.09 -6.77 2.32
N PRO A 89 21.31 -7.78 1.90
CA PRO A 89 20.44 -8.56 2.76
C PRO A 89 21.22 -9.27 3.89
N GLY A 90 20.71 -9.19 5.10
CA GLY A 90 21.34 -9.79 6.31
C GLY A 90 22.42 -8.94 6.96
N SER A 91 22.72 -7.77 6.42
CA SER A 91 23.64 -6.80 7.03
C SER A 91 23.09 -6.19 8.33
N ASP A 92 21.77 -6.17 8.49
CA ASP A 92 21.06 -5.74 9.68
C ASP A 92 21.44 -6.52 10.93
N CYS A 93 21.96 -7.75 10.79
CA CYS A 93 22.48 -8.52 11.91
C CYS A 93 23.59 -7.82 12.67
N GLU A 94 24.41 -7.01 11.98
CA GLU A 94 25.49 -6.24 12.60
C GLU A 94 24.98 -5.14 13.53
N LEU A 95 23.74 -4.69 13.32
CA LEU A 95 23.11 -3.68 14.17
C LEU A 95 22.54 -4.23 15.46
N TYR A 96 22.18 -5.52 15.48
CA TYR A 96 21.43 -6.12 16.60
C TYR A 96 22.17 -7.21 17.38
N HIS A 97 23.31 -7.69 16.87
CA HIS A 97 24.02 -8.82 17.47
C HIS A 97 25.51 -8.56 17.54
N ASP A 98 26.05 -8.58 18.77
CA ASP A 98 27.49 -8.47 19.04
C ASP A 98 28.28 -9.71 18.63
N ASP A 99 27.60 -10.85 18.36
CA ASP A 99 28.23 -12.15 18.13
C ASP A 99 27.85 -12.70 16.74
N GLU A 100 28.79 -12.53 15.79
CA GLU A 100 28.62 -12.92 14.39
C GLU A 100 28.43 -14.42 14.16
N GLU A 101 28.99 -15.28 15.05
CA GLU A 101 28.98 -16.72 14.83
C GLU A 101 27.65 -17.39 15.17
N THR A 102 26.84 -16.77 16.01
CA THR A 102 25.56 -17.31 16.50
C THR A 102 24.33 -16.76 15.84
N CYS A 103 24.47 -15.72 15.02
CA CYS A 103 23.34 -15.07 14.38
C CYS A 103 22.66 -15.97 13.34
N THR A 104 21.44 -16.40 13.63
CA THR A 104 20.62 -17.19 12.71
C THR A 104 20.15 -16.39 11.51
N HIS A 105 20.05 -15.06 11.60
CA HIS A 105 19.63 -14.16 10.52
C HIS A 105 20.66 -14.11 9.39
N ARG A 106 21.96 -14.22 9.64
CA ARG A 106 22.97 -14.33 8.59
C ARG A 106 22.84 -15.59 7.73
N ARG A 107 22.34 -16.70 8.33
CA ARG A 107 22.12 -17.95 7.60
C ARG A 107 20.78 -17.99 6.88
N ASN A 108 19.82 -17.24 7.35
CA ASN A 108 18.47 -17.18 6.82
C ASN A 108 17.88 -15.77 7.12
N PRO A 109 18.36 -14.73 6.41
CA PRO A 109 17.90 -13.36 6.66
C PRO A 109 16.39 -13.28 6.46
N PRO A 110 15.67 -12.56 7.33
CA PRO A 110 14.27 -12.29 7.10
C PRO A 110 14.13 -11.58 5.77
N ARG A 111 13.11 -11.93 4.99
CA ARG A 111 12.83 -11.24 3.74
C ARG A 111 12.40 -9.81 4.06
N PRO A 112 13.10 -8.80 3.55
CA PRO A 112 12.67 -7.44 3.73
C PRO A 112 11.37 -7.20 2.96
N PHE A 113 10.43 -6.51 3.58
CA PHE A 113 9.17 -6.14 2.93
C PHE A 113 8.84 -4.68 3.20
N VAL A 114 8.06 -4.10 2.30
CA VAL A 114 7.44 -2.81 2.51
C VAL A 114 5.92 -2.96 2.48
N GLU A 115 5.25 -2.23 3.35
CA GLU A 115 3.80 -2.17 3.41
C GLU A 115 3.32 -1.01 2.53
N VAL A 116 2.51 -1.32 1.52
CA VAL A 116 1.83 -0.32 0.70
C VAL A 116 0.37 -0.28 1.12
N VAL A 117 -0.08 0.88 1.53
CA VAL A 117 -1.46 1.10 1.99
C VAL A 117 -2.20 1.98 1.00
N ALA A 118 -3.42 1.57 0.64
CA ALA A 118 -4.35 2.40 -0.11
C ALA A 118 -5.56 2.72 0.77
N GLU A 119 -5.80 4.00 0.96
CA GLU A 119 -6.95 4.54 1.67
C GLU A 119 -7.99 5.03 0.67
N PHE A 120 -9.22 4.52 0.76
CA PHE A 120 -10.33 4.91 -0.11
C PHE A 120 -11.32 5.76 0.67
N ASP A 121 -11.55 6.96 0.20
CA ASP A 121 -12.68 7.78 0.64
C ASP A 121 -13.94 7.35 -0.11
N LEU A 122 -14.82 6.66 0.59
CA LEU A 122 -16.05 6.13 0.01
C LEU A 122 -17.20 7.14 0.02
N GLY A 123 -16.99 8.31 0.61
CA GLY A 123 -17.92 9.43 0.63
C GLY A 123 -18.30 9.89 2.03
N ASP A 124 -18.76 11.15 2.08
CA ASP A 124 -19.30 11.77 3.27
C ASP A 124 -20.80 11.51 3.36
N ALA A 125 -21.26 11.13 4.55
CA ALA A 125 -22.66 10.96 4.86
C ALA A 125 -23.09 11.96 5.94
N GLY A 126 -24.16 12.66 5.75
CA GLY A 126 -24.79 13.50 6.76
C GLY A 126 -26.05 12.85 7.34
N TYR A 127 -26.00 11.55 7.64
CA TYR A 127 -27.17 10.73 7.97
C TYR A 127 -27.26 10.50 9.47
N GLN A 128 -28.43 10.84 10.05
CA GLN A 128 -28.73 10.49 11.45
C GLN A 128 -29.20 9.04 11.55
N LEU A 129 -28.46 8.23 12.33
CA LEU A 129 -28.83 6.84 12.59
C LEU A 129 -30.13 6.77 13.39
N ARG A 130 -31.01 5.88 12.99
CA ARG A 130 -32.18 5.48 13.77
C ARG A 130 -31.82 4.38 14.77
N GLU A 131 -31.03 3.40 14.29
CA GLU A 131 -30.55 2.27 15.08
C GLU A 131 -29.10 1.95 14.72
N LEU A 132 -28.30 1.53 15.70
CA LEU A 132 -26.92 1.09 15.46
C LEU A 132 -26.81 -0.13 14.56
N SER A 133 -27.85 -0.94 14.48
CA SER A 133 -27.93 -2.09 13.58
C SER A 133 -27.81 -1.73 12.10
N GLU A 134 -28.19 -0.51 11.71
CA GLU A 134 -28.07 -0.03 10.33
C GLU A 134 -26.60 -0.04 9.87
N ILE A 135 -25.64 0.27 10.77
CA ILE A 135 -24.21 0.26 10.46
C ILE A 135 -23.75 -1.12 9.99
N HIS A 136 -24.22 -2.18 10.62
CA HIS A 136 -23.87 -3.55 10.23
C HIS A 136 -24.31 -3.85 8.79
N GLY A 137 -25.52 -3.42 8.41
CA GLY A 137 -26.01 -3.57 7.05
C GLY A 137 -25.15 -2.79 6.02
N TRP A 138 -24.72 -1.60 6.37
CA TRP A 138 -23.86 -0.78 5.50
C TRP A 138 -22.45 -1.33 5.39
N LEU A 139 -21.82 -1.73 6.50
CA LEU A 139 -20.52 -2.38 6.48
C LEU A 139 -20.54 -3.65 5.63
N ALA A 140 -21.56 -4.50 5.78
CA ALA A 140 -21.72 -5.70 4.97
C ALA A 140 -21.94 -5.36 3.47
N THR A 141 -22.60 -4.24 3.16
CA THR A 141 -22.79 -3.76 1.78
C THR A 141 -21.46 -3.32 1.18
N VAL A 142 -20.68 -2.53 1.91
CA VAL A 142 -19.35 -2.06 1.47
C VAL A 142 -18.42 -3.24 1.29
N GLU A 143 -18.32 -4.12 2.28
CA GLU A 143 -17.47 -5.31 2.22
C GLU A 143 -17.86 -6.22 1.06
N GLY A 144 -19.15 -6.49 0.87
CA GLY A 144 -19.65 -7.31 -0.22
C GLY A 144 -19.36 -6.72 -1.61
N LEU A 145 -19.29 -5.38 -1.72
CA LEU A 145 -18.93 -4.70 -2.95
C LEU A 145 -17.43 -4.76 -3.20
N LEU A 146 -16.62 -4.48 -2.18
CA LEU A 146 -15.16 -4.56 -2.24
C LEU A 146 -14.70 -5.99 -2.51
N SER A 147 -15.31 -7.01 -1.90
CA SER A 147 -14.98 -8.42 -2.11
C SER A 147 -15.29 -8.92 -3.52
N ARG A 148 -16.23 -8.30 -4.21
CA ARG A 148 -16.50 -8.59 -5.64
C ARG A 148 -15.48 -7.93 -6.56
N ALA A 149 -15.04 -6.73 -6.19
CA ALA A 149 -14.04 -5.99 -6.97
C ALA A 149 -12.65 -6.61 -6.83
N VAL A 150 -12.39 -7.27 -5.70
CA VAL A 150 -11.06 -7.75 -5.32
C VAL A 150 -11.19 -9.09 -4.60
N PRO A 151 -10.79 -10.21 -5.21
CA PRO A 151 -10.72 -11.47 -4.52
C PRO A 151 -9.69 -11.42 -3.38
N GLU A 152 -10.02 -12.09 -2.29
CA GLU A 152 -9.29 -12.27 -1.04
C GLU A 152 -7.90 -11.61 -0.96
N GLN A 153 -7.82 -10.49 -0.22
CA GLN A 153 -6.55 -9.90 0.19
C GLN A 153 -6.53 -9.75 1.70
N GLU A 154 -5.40 -10.07 2.27
CA GLU A 154 -5.11 -9.81 3.67
C GLU A 154 -5.08 -8.28 3.91
N GLY A 155 -5.55 -7.85 5.08
CA GLY A 155 -5.39 -6.45 5.49
C GLY A 155 -6.46 -5.47 5.00
N ARG A 156 -7.67 -5.92 4.68
CA ARG A 156 -8.78 -4.98 4.39
C ARG A 156 -9.48 -4.53 5.66
N THR A 157 -9.62 -3.22 5.81
CA THR A 157 -10.38 -2.60 6.91
C THR A 157 -11.43 -1.65 6.33
N VAL A 158 -12.66 -1.76 6.82
CA VAL A 158 -13.74 -0.80 6.52
C VAL A 158 -14.11 -0.08 7.81
N ARG A 159 -14.12 1.24 7.75
CA ARG A 159 -14.42 2.10 8.90
C ARG A 159 -15.59 3.01 8.58
N VAL A 160 -16.42 3.27 9.61
CA VAL A 160 -17.50 4.27 9.54
C VAL A 160 -17.21 5.33 10.59
N GLY A 161 -17.07 6.56 10.15
CA GLY A 161 -16.94 7.72 11.03
C GLY A 161 -18.29 8.08 11.65
N LEU A 162 -18.36 8.15 12.97
CA LEU A 162 -19.56 8.52 13.70
C LEU A 162 -19.32 9.78 14.52
N ALA A 163 -20.31 10.67 14.54
CA ALA A 163 -20.35 11.82 15.44
C ALA A 163 -21.62 11.82 16.29
N VAL A 164 -21.49 12.27 17.50
CA VAL A 164 -22.64 12.53 18.40
C VAL A 164 -22.92 14.01 18.38
N ARG A 165 -24.07 14.42 17.82
CA ARG A 165 -24.53 15.80 17.79
C ARG A 165 -26.06 15.86 17.82
N ASP A 166 -26.59 16.97 18.32
CA ASP A 166 -28.03 17.24 18.37
C ASP A 166 -28.86 16.11 19.02
N GLY A 167 -28.27 15.43 20.02
CA GLY A 167 -28.91 14.33 20.73
C GLY A 167 -29.05 13.02 19.94
N GLY A 168 -28.37 12.90 18.80
CA GLY A 168 -28.36 11.72 17.94
C GLY A 168 -26.95 11.26 17.55
N ILE A 169 -26.86 10.10 16.93
CA ILE A 169 -25.65 9.56 16.32
C ILE A 169 -25.75 9.79 14.82
N TRP A 170 -24.72 10.39 14.25
CA TRP A 170 -24.63 10.70 12.83
C TRP A 170 -23.52 9.91 12.17
N VAL A 171 -23.76 9.39 11.00
CA VAL A 171 -22.71 8.87 10.11
C VAL A 171 -22.16 10.05 9.32
N GLU A 172 -20.85 10.24 9.42
CA GLU A 172 -20.18 11.37 8.76
C GLU A 172 -19.36 10.90 7.57
N ARG A 173 -18.75 9.72 7.64
CA ARG A 173 -17.82 9.27 6.61
C ARG A 173 -17.75 7.75 6.52
N PHE A 174 -17.61 7.26 5.30
CA PHE A 174 -17.22 5.89 5.01
C PHE A 174 -15.78 5.87 4.47
N HIS A 175 -14.97 4.96 5.00
CA HIS A 175 -13.56 4.81 4.64
C HIS A 175 -13.21 3.33 4.54
N ALA A 176 -12.41 2.98 3.55
CA ALA A 176 -11.83 1.65 3.44
C ALA A 176 -10.31 1.76 3.26
N GLU A 177 -9.60 0.83 3.84
CA GLU A 177 -8.16 0.71 3.77
C GLU A 177 -7.80 -0.67 3.24
N GLN A 178 -6.82 -0.74 2.38
CA GLN A 178 -6.29 -1.97 1.85
C GLN A 178 -4.77 -1.96 1.89
N THR A 179 -4.19 -3.05 2.38
CA THR A 179 -2.76 -3.18 2.60
C THR A 179 -2.20 -4.30 1.75
N TRP A 180 -1.02 -4.06 1.17
CA TRP A 180 -0.18 -5.05 0.47
C TRP A 180 1.18 -5.10 1.13
N TYR A 181 1.71 -6.32 1.27
CA TYR A 181 3.08 -6.53 1.72
C TYR A 181 3.92 -6.96 0.52
N LEU A 182 4.88 -6.14 0.13
CA LEU A 182 5.76 -6.38 -1.00
C LEU A 182 7.09 -6.94 -0.52
N ASP A 183 7.45 -8.13 -1.01
CA ASP A 183 8.78 -8.71 -0.79
C ASP A 183 9.79 -7.96 -1.66
N LEU A 184 10.78 -7.33 -1.03
CA LEU A 184 11.82 -6.56 -1.71
C LEU A 184 12.99 -7.42 -2.20
N SER A 185 12.98 -8.72 -1.98
CA SER A 185 13.99 -9.65 -2.52
C SER A 185 13.79 -9.98 -4.00
N GLU A 186 12.65 -9.55 -4.57
CA GLU A 186 12.27 -9.72 -5.98
C GLU A 186 11.92 -8.36 -6.59
N PRO A 187 11.99 -8.20 -7.93
CA PRO A 187 11.51 -6.98 -8.58
C PRO A 187 10.07 -6.69 -8.20
N PRO A 188 9.74 -5.47 -7.73
CA PRO A 188 8.39 -5.16 -7.29
C PRO A 188 7.40 -5.25 -8.44
N ASP A 189 6.36 -6.06 -8.29
CA ASP A 189 5.21 -6.10 -9.21
C ASP A 189 3.98 -5.48 -8.52
N LEU A 190 3.76 -4.21 -8.80
CA LEU A 190 2.62 -3.45 -8.29
C LEU A 190 1.40 -3.49 -9.23
N SER A 191 1.44 -4.29 -10.29
CA SER A 191 0.34 -4.38 -11.26
C SER A 191 -0.96 -4.85 -10.60
N GLN A 192 -0.88 -5.81 -9.69
CA GLN A 192 -2.04 -6.30 -8.96
C GLN A 192 -2.61 -5.22 -8.03
N ALA A 193 -1.77 -4.55 -7.26
CA ALA A 193 -2.19 -3.46 -6.38
C ALA A 193 -2.90 -2.36 -7.17
N SER A 194 -2.31 -1.91 -8.28
CA SER A 194 -2.88 -0.87 -9.14
C SER A 194 -4.22 -1.27 -9.77
N GLN A 195 -4.36 -2.54 -10.20
CA GLN A 195 -5.63 -3.07 -10.70
C GLN A 195 -6.71 -3.14 -9.64
N VAL A 196 -6.35 -3.53 -8.43
CA VAL A 196 -7.25 -3.57 -7.28
C VAL A 196 -7.76 -2.17 -6.95
N ILE A 197 -6.87 -1.18 -6.88
CA ILE A 197 -7.22 0.21 -6.64
C ILE A 197 -8.20 0.70 -7.70
N ALA A 198 -7.89 0.47 -8.99
CA ALA A 198 -8.77 0.85 -10.08
C ALA A 198 -10.13 0.15 -10.02
N SER A 199 -10.17 -1.14 -9.67
CA SER A 199 -11.42 -1.90 -9.53
C SER A 199 -12.26 -1.40 -8.36
N THR A 200 -11.63 -1.09 -7.24
CA THR A 200 -12.29 -0.52 -6.05
C THR A 200 -12.90 0.84 -6.39
N LEU A 201 -12.13 1.74 -6.99
CA LEU A 201 -12.63 3.06 -7.40
C LEU A 201 -13.79 2.97 -8.40
N ARG A 202 -13.76 2.01 -9.35
CA ARG A 202 -14.88 1.77 -10.29
C ARG A 202 -16.13 1.22 -9.60
N ALA A 203 -15.95 0.47 -8.53
CA ALA A 203 -17.06 -0.11 -7.79
C ALA A 203 -17.72 0.90 -6.82
N THR A 204 -16.96 1.89 -6.37
CA THR A 204 -17.40 2.85 -5.33
C THR A 204 -18.66 3.65 -5.71
N PRO A 205 -18.89 4.14 -6.95
CA PRO A 205 -20.11 4.83 -7.30
C PRO A 205 -21.39 4.03 -7.06
N ALA A 206 -21.34 2.69 -7.14
CA ALA A 206 -22.49 1.84 -6.86
C ALA A 206 -22.89 1.83 -5.37
N LEU A 207 -22.05 2.37 -4.48
CA LEU A 207 -22.39 2.54 -3.07
C LEU A 207 -23.36 3.70 -2.85
N ALA A 208 -23.30 4.75 -3.66
CA ALA A 208 -24.16 5.92 -3.54
C ALA A 208 -25.66 5.58 -3.59
N ASP A 209 -26.02 4.50 -4.32
CA ASP A 209 -27.39 4.02 -4.41
C ASP A 209 -27.85 3.17 -3.20
N ARG A 210 -26.91 2.79 -2.34
CA ARG A 210 -27.15 1.82 -1.27
C ARG A 210 -26.80 2.34 0.13
N LEU A 211 -26.02 3.37 0.20
CA LEU A 211 -25.58 4.02 1.42
C LEU A 211 -26.09 5.46 1.45
N PRO A 212 -26.26 6.04 2.64
CA PRO A 212 -26.70 7.43 2.80
C PRO A 212 -25.51 8.41 2.54
N LEU A 213 -24.94 8.34 1.35
CA LEU A 213 -23.79 9.15 0.91
C LEU A 213 -24.23 10.45 0.22
#